data_3a1e54c5a3649be41c5c191597cde4c2
#
_entry.id   3a1e54c5a3649be41c5c191597cde4c2
#
_cell.length_a   1.000
_cell.length_b   1.000
_cell.length_c   1.000
_cell.angle_alpha   90.00
_cell.angle_beta   90.00
_cell.angle_gamma   90.00
#
_symmetry.space_group_name_H-M   'P 1'
#
loop_
_entity.id
_entity.type
_entity.pdbx_description
1 polymer ?
#
loop_
_entity_poly.entity_id
_entity_poly.type
_entity_poly.pdbx_seq_one_letter_code
_entity_poly.pdbx_strand_id
1 'polypeptide(L)'
;MLKEGPEFFVDGMLQKLFSAATIQADSPIVEQTRNVILKTDPQAIAAAALGMAARTDMSSTLSDIAVPTLVICGAEDQITTAQDMEKIAEQIPNAQFELIMGAGHMAPLEKPAIVNELITNFLAATDI
;
A
#
# COMPACT_ATOMS: atom_id res chain seq x y z
N MET A 1 -19.48 9.02 -9.25
CA MET A 1 -18.19 9.70 -9.28
C MET A 1 -18.21 11.15 -9.75
N LEU A 2 -19.22 11.61 -10.47
CA LEU A 2 -19.20 12.91 -11.13
C LEU A 2 -20.17 13.97 -10.55
N LYS A 3 -20.79 13.74 -9.40
CA LYS A 3 -21.71 14.72 -8.79
C LYS A 3 -21.09 15.65 -7.76
N GLU A 4 -19.92 15.32 -7.21
CA GLU A 4 -19.31 16.04 -6.07
C GLU A 4 -17.92 16.62 -6.37
N GLY A 5 -17.47 16.57 -7.62
CA GLY A 5 -16.19 17.14 -8.06
C GLY A 5 -14.95 16.28 -7.73
N PRO A 6 -13.78 16.59 -8.36
CA PRO A 6 -12.55 15.82 -8.18
C PRO A 6 -12.00 15.91 -6.77
N GLU A 7 -12.22 17.01 -6.06
CA GLU A 7 -11.72 17.23 -4.70
C GLU A 7 -12.30 16.24 -3.70
N PHE A 8 -13.61 15.99 -3.76
CA PHE A 8 -14.25 15.01 -2.88
C PHE A 8 -13.68 13.59 -3.08
N PHE A 9 -13.42 13.21 -4.33
CA PHE A 9 -12.78 11.93 -4.62
C PHE A 9 -11.38 11.85 -4.02
N VAL A 10 -10.58 12.92 -4.14
CA VAL A 10 -9.22 12.98 -3.61
C VAL A 10 -9.23 12.86 -2.09
N ASP A 11 -10.10 13.59 -1.40
CA ASP A 11 -10.19 13.54 0.07
C ASP A 11 -10.56 12.12 0.56
N GLY A 12 -11.53 11.48 -0.07
CA GLY A 12 -11.89 10.11 0.24
C GLY A 12 -10.75 9.11 -0.03
N MET A 13 -9.94 9.36 -1.05
CA MET A 13 -8.77 8.53 -1.35
C MET A 13 -7.66 8.71 -0.31
N LEU A 14 -7.35 9.95 0.08
CA LEU A 14 -6.32 10.24 1.09
C LEU A 14 -6.63 9.58 2.43
N GLN A 15 -7.90 9.55 2.83
CA GLN A 15 -8.34 8.87 4.06
C GLN A 15 -8.10 7.35 4.03
N LYS A 16 -8.04 6.74 2.85
CA LYS A 16 -7.73 5.32 2.69
C LYS A 16 -6.24 5.04 2.54
N LEU A 17 -5.49 6.01 2.01
CA LEU A 17 -4.06 5.86 1.74
C LEU A 17 -3.20 6.03 3.00
N PHE A 18 -3.58 6.92 3.90
CA PHE A 18 -2.79 7.28 5.06
C PHE A 18 -3.45 6.87 6.37
N SER A 19 -2.64 6.68 7.40
CA SER A 19 -3.12 6.47 8.77
C SER A 19 -3.86 7.71 9.29
N ALA A 20 -4.77 7.52 10.24
CA ALA A 20 -5.50 8.62 10.87
C ALA A 20 -4.55 9.65 11.52
N ALA A 21 -3.47 9.18 12.14
CA ALA A 21 -2.48 10.04 12.77
C ALA A 21 -1.75 10.93 11.75
N THR A 22 -1.40 10.38 10.59
CA THR A 22 -0.74 11.14 9.50
C THR A 22 -1.65 12.24 8.94
N ILE A 23 -2.94 11.92 8.77
CA ILE A 23 -3.95 12.91 8.32
C ILE A 23 -4.11 14.02 9.37
N GLN A 24 -4.28 13.68 10.64
CA GLN A 24 -4.49 14.64 11.73
C GLN A 24 -3.29 15.54 12.00
N ALA A 25 -2.09 15.06 11.70
CA ALA A 25 -0.84 15.82 11.86
C ALA A 25 -0.60 16.83 10.73
N ASP A 26 -1.49 16.95 9.75
CA ASP A 26 -1.30 17.76 8.53
C ASP A 26 0.07 17.50 7.86
N SER A 27 0.47 16.24 7.83
CA SER A 27 1.78 15.85 7.31
C SER A 27 1.97 16.31 5.86
N PRO A 28 3.12 16.92 5.51
CA PRO A 28 3.40 17.39 4.15
C PRO A 28 3.23 16.31 3.07
N ILE A 29 3.41 15.02 3.41
CA ILE A 29 3.22 13.92 2.46
C ILE A 29 1.77 13.77 1.99
N VAL A 30 0.80 14.14 2.83
CA VAL A 30 -0.62 14.11 2.48
C VAL A 30 -0.91 15.13 1.38
N GLU A 31 -0.45 16.38 1.57
CA GLU A 31 -0.64 17.46 0.58
C GLU A 31 0.16 17.19 -0.71
N GLN A 32 1.36 16.63 -0.61
CA GLN A 32 2.13 16.20 -1.78
C GLN A 32 1.37 15.14 -2.58
N THR A 33 0.80 14.14 -1.92
CA THR A 33 0.01 13.08 -2.55
C THR A 33 -1.28 13.65 -3.16
N ARG A 34 -1.97 14.56 -2.45
CA ARG A 34 -3.11 15.31 -2.99
C ARG A 34 -2.76 15.96 -4.32
N ASN A 35 -1.66 16.68 -4.35
CA ASN A 35 -1.21 17.41 -5.55
C ASN A 35 -0.87 16.45 -6.71
N VAL A 36 -0.31 15.28 -6.43
CA VAL A 36 -0.04 14.26 -7.45
C VAL A 36 -1.36 13.76 -8.04
N ILE A 37 -2.34 13.41 -7.21
CA ILE A 37 -3.64 12.92 -7.67
C ILE A 37 -4.35 13.98 -8.52
N LEU A 38 -4.39 15.24 -8.06
CA LEU A 38 -5.07 16.34 -8.77
C LEU A 38 -4.41 16.68 -10.11
N LYS A 39 -3.09 16.48 -10.25
CA LYS A 39 -2.34 16.71 -11.50
C LYS A 39 -2.38 15.50 -12.45
N THR A 40 -2.82 14.36 -11.98
CA THR A 40 -2.91 13.14 -12.81
C THR A 40 -4.14 13.23 -13.72
N ASP A 41 -3.97 12.88 -14.99
CA ASP A 41 -5.06 12.85 -15.95
C ASP A 41 -6.20 11.94 -15.46
N PRO A 42 -7.43 12.43 -15.33
CA PRO A 42 -8.57 11.63 -14.90
C PRO A 42 -8.81 10.39 -15.77
N GLN A 43 -8.47 10.43 -17.06
CA GLN A 43 -8.56 9.27 -17.95
C GLN A 43 -7.54 8.20 -17.58
N ALA A 44 -6.32 8.59 -17.18
CA ALA A 44 -5.31 7.67 -16.70
C ALA A 44 -5.74 6.99 -15.39
N ILE A 45 -6.34 7.74 -14.46
CA ILE A 45 -6.89 7.19 -13.20
C ILE A 45 -8.00 6.18 -13.52
N ALA A 46 -8.93 6.52 -14.42
CA ALA A 46 -10.02 5.65 -14.81
C ALA A 46 -9.51 4.36 -15.50
N ALA A 47 -8.52 4.49 -16.39
CA ALA A 47 -7.91 3.35 -17.07
C ALA A 47 -7.18 2.42 -16.08
N ALA A 48 -6.45 2.98 -15.12
CA ALA A 48 -5.81 2.21 -14.05
C ALA A 48 -6.83 1.46 -13.18
N ALA A 49 -7.93 2.11 -12.81
CA ALA A 49 -9.02 1.50 -12.04
C ALA A 49 -9.67 0.33 -12.80
N LEU A 50 -9.93 0.50 -14.10
CA LEU A 50 -10.45 -0.58 -14.96
C LEU A 50 -9.45 -1.73 -15.08
N GLY A 51 -8.16 -1.45 -15.24
CA GLY A 51 -7.10 -2.46 -15.26
C GLY A 51 -7.03 -3.26 -13.96
N MET A 52 -7.15 -2.59 -12.82
CA MET A 52 -7.22 -3.26 -11.50
C MET A 52 -8.47 -4.16 -11.38
N ALA A 53 -9.62 -3.68 -11.85
CA ALA A 53 -10.87 -4.45 -11.82
C ALA A 53 -10.83 -5.70 -12.72
N ALA A 54 -10.05 -5.65 -13.79
CA ALA A 54 -9.90 -6.74 -14.76
C ALA A 54 -8.77 -7.74 -14.41
N ARG A 55 -8.04 -7.53 -13.28
CA ARG A 55 -6.96 -8.43 -12.87
C ARG A 55 -7.49 -9.84 -12.58
N THR A 56 -6.74 -10.83 -13.05
CA THR A 56 -6.98 -12.23 -12.70
C THR A 56 -6.57 -12.48 -11.25
N ASP A 57 -7.32 -13.30 -10.54
CA ASP A 57 -6.92 -13.79 -9.23
C ASP A 57 -5.69 -14.71 -9.37
N MET A 58 -4.60 -14.34 -8.71
CA MET A 58 -3.32 -15.05 -8.70
C MET A 58 -3.07 -15.81 -7.39
N SER A 59 -4.08 -15.90 -6.51
CA SER A 59 -3.93 -16.54 -5.19
C SER A 59 -3.44 -17.99 -5.29
N SER A 60 -3.84 -18.71 -6.33
CA SER A 60 -3.40 -20.10 -6.55
C SER A 60 -1.91 -20.25 -6.88
N THR A 61 -1.21 -19.17 -7.21
CA THR A 61 0.23 -19.20 -7.53
C THR A 61 1.13 -18.86 -6.34
N LEU A 62 0.57 -18.43 -5.22
CA LEU A 62 1.34 -18.01 -4.04
C LEU A 62 2.20 -19.17 -3.49
N SER A 63 1.70 -20.38 -3.49
CA SER A 63 2.44 -21.57 -3.04
C SER A 63 3.61 -21.96 -3.94
N ASP A 64 3.65 -21.46 -5.17
CA ASP A 64 4.72 -21.72 -6.14
C ASP A 64 5.88 -20.72 -6.03
N ILE A 65 5.74 -19.69 -5.20
CA ILE A 65 6.79 -18.68 -4.95
C ILE A 65 7.87 -19.31 -4.07
N ALA A 66 8.97 -19.72 -4.70
CA ALA A 66 10.07 -20.42 -4.01
C ALA A 66 11.17 -19.48 -3.49
N VAL A 67 11.17 -18.22 -3.91
CA VAL A 67 12.16 -17.22 -3.50
C VAL A 67 11.84 -16.62 -2.14
N PRO A 68 12.86 -16.18 -1.36
CA PRO A 68 12.63 -15.42 -0.14
C PRO A 68 11.75 -14.21 -0.42
N THR A 69 10.73 -14.01 0.41
CA THR A 69 9.71 -12.97 0.19
C THR A 69 9.50 -12.17 1.48
N LEU A 70 9.50 -10.86 1.38
CA LEU A 70 9.14 -9.97 2.47
C LEU A 70 7.81 -9.27 2.14
N VAL A 71 6.83 -9.48 3.00
CA VAL A 71 5.51 -8.84 2.92
C VAL A 71 5.43 -7.78 4.01
N ILE A 72 5.28 -6.50 3.60
CA ILE A 72 5.18 -5.37 4.53
C ILE A 72 3.80 -4.75 4.39
N CYS A 73 3.13 -4.50 5.51
CA CYS A 73 1.81 -3.89 5.53
C CYS A 73 1.69 -2.85 6.64
N GLY A 74 1.04 -1.73 6.37
CA GLY A 74 0.62 -0.80 7.41
C GLY A 74 -0.54 -1.36 8.24
N ALA A 75 -0.48 -1.21 9.56
CA ALA A 75 -1.52 -1.73 10.45
C ALA A 75 -2.90 -1.06 10.23
N GLU A 76 -2.92 0.14 9.68
CA GLU A 76 -4.11 0.93 9.38
C GLU A 76 -4.46 0.94 7.87
N ASP A 77 -3.88 0.03 7.07
CA ASP A 77 -4.18 -0.07 5.65
C ASP A 77 -5.64 -0.48 5.44
N GLN A 78 -6.41 0.38 4.78
CA GLN A 78 -7.83 0.17 4.47
C GLN A 78 -8.07 -0.33 3.03
N ILE A 79 -7.01 -0.47 2.24
CA ILE A 79 -7.09 -0.92 0.83
C ILE A 79 -6.70 -2.39 0.73
N THR A 80 -5.54 -2.74 1.27
CA THR A 80 -5.07 -4.12 1.42
C THR A 80 -4.84 -4.35 2.90
N THR A 81 -5.86 -4.90 3.57
CA THR A 81 -5.86 -4.98 5.03
C THR A 81 -4.71 -5.86 5.56
N ALA A 82 -4.26 -5.58 6.79
CA ALA A 82 -3.24 -6.39 7.44
C ALA A 82 -3.61 -7.88 7.45
N GLN A 83 -4.88 -8.19 7.67
CA GLN A 83 -5.38 -9.58 7.65
C GLN A 83 -5.26 -10.23 6.27
N ASP A 84 -5.53 -9.49 5.19
CA ASP A 84 -5.41 -10.04 3.84
C ASP A 84 -3.95 -10.25 3.46
N MET A 85 -3.07 -9.32 3.83
CA MET A 85 -1.64 -9.42 3.57
C MET A 85 -0.97 -10.53 4.39
N GLU A 86 -1.40 -10.75 5.62
CA GLU A 86 -0.95 -11.88 6.45
C GLU A 86 -1.34 -13.22 5.80
N LYS A 87 -2.59 -13.37 5.34
CA LYS A 87 -3.04 -14.56 4.61
C LYS A 87 -2.25 -14.81 3.32
N ILE A 88 -1.83 -13.76 2.62
CA ILE A 88 -0.96 -13.88 1.46
C ILE A 88 0.41 -14.40 1.88
N ALA A 89 1.01 -13.82 2.93
CA ALA A 89 2.30 -14.27 3.45
C ALA A 89 2.28 -15.74 3.91
N GLU A 90 1.20 -16.16 4.58
CA GLU A 90 1.02 -17.55 5.03
C GLU A 90 1.00 -18.58 3.88
N GLN A 91 0.59 -18.17 2.68
CA GLN A 91 0.53 -19.04 1.51
C GLN A 91 1.86 -19.12 0.74
N ILE A 92 2.82 -18.25 1.03
CA ILE A 92 4.13 -18.21 0.39
C ILE A 92 5.13 -18.97 1.29
N PRO A 93 5.77 -20.05 0.83
CA PRO A 93 6.57 -20.96 1.69
C PRO A 93 7.71 -20.28 2.44
N ASN A 94 8.35 -19.24 1.86
CA ASN A 94 9.50 -18.55 2.42
C ASN A 94 9.21 -17.06 2.67
N ALA A 95 7.99 -16.72 3.06
CA ALA A 95 7.61 -15.35 3.35
C ALA A 95 7.86 -14.98 4.82
N GLN A 96 8.30 -13.72 5.01
CA GLN A 96 8.28 -13.01 6.27
C GLN A 96 7.19 -11.94 6.19
N PHE A 97 6.39 -11.80 7.25
CA PHE A 97 5.36 -10.76 7.33
C PHE A 97 5.72 -9.73 8.40
N GLU A 98 5.71 -8.46 8.01
CA GLU A 98 6.04 -7.34 8.87
C GLU A 98 4.92 -6.32 8.89
N LEU A 99 4.38 -6.05 10.08
CA LEU A 99 3.31 -5.09 10.32
C LEU A 99 3.86 -3.77 10.84
N ILE A 100 3.56 -2.66 10.15
CA ILE A 100 4.03 -1.34 10.54
C ILE A 100 2.93 -0.59 11.29
N MET A 101 3.12 -0.42 12.60
CA MET A 101 2.17 0.30 13.46
C MET A 101 2.15 1.79 13.12
N GLY A 102 0.95 2.37 13.13
CA GLY A 102 0.74 3.79 12.84
C GLY A 102 1.04 4.17 11.39
N ALA A 103 0.83 3.26 10.45
CA ALA A 103 0.92 3.49 9.02
C ALA A 103 -0.28 2.86 8.29
N GLY A 104 -0.72 3.52 7.23
CA GLY A 104 -1.75 3.04 6.30
C GLY A 104 -1.14 2.40 5.06
N HIS A 105 -1.84 2.52 3.94
CA HIS A 105 -1.42 1.95 2.64
C HIS A 105 -0.09 2.55 2.14
N MET A 106 0.19 3.79 2.47
CA MET A 106 1.42 4.49 2.08
C MET A 106 2.52 4.34 3.15
N ALA A 107 2.63 3.19 3.79
CA ALA A 107 3.62 2.92 4.84
C ALA A 107 5.05 3.35 4.48
N PRO A 108 5.56 3.18 3.23
CA PRO A 108 6.89 3.67 2.85
C PRO A 108 7.04 5.20 2.93
N LEU A 109 5.98 5.96 2.77
CA LEU A 109 5.98 7.43 2.93
C LEU A 109 5.77 7.84 4.38
N GLU A 110 4.97 7.10 5.14
CA GLU A 110 4.65 7.43 6.52
C GLU A 110 5.78 7.03 7.49
N LYS A 111 6.43 5.91 7.24
CA LYS A 111 7.45 5.31 8.10
C LYS A 111 8.69 4.86 7.30
N PRO A 112 9.33 5.76 6.52
CA PRO A 112 10.42 5.37 5.61
C PRO A 112 11.60 4.72 6.32
N ALA A 113 11.95 5.19 7.52
CA ALA A 113 13.07 4.62 8.27
C ALA A 113 12.82 3.15 8.63
N ILE A 114 11.62 2.82 9.10
CA ILE A 114 11.24 1.45 9.48
C ILE A 114 11.20 0.55 8.24
N VAL A 115 10.56 1.00 7.16
CA VAL A 115 10.47 0.23 5.92
C VAL A 115 11.85 -0.04 5.33
N ASN A 116 12.72 0.98 5.29
CA ASN A 116 14.09 0.82 4.79
C ASN A 116 14.92 -0.14 5.64
N GLU A 117 14.77 -0.09 6.97
CA GLU A 117 15.44 -1.02 7.88
C GLU A 117 15.00 -2.46 7.63
N LEU A 118 13.69 -2.72 7.53
CA LEU A 118 13.15 -4.04 7.25
C LEU A 118 13.66 -4.60 5.93
N ILE A 119 13.65 -3.80 4.87
CA ILE A 119 14.16 -4.20 3.55
C ILE A 119 15.66 -4.49 3.63
N THR A 120 16.44 -3.62 4.27
CA THR A 120 17.90 -3.79 4.39
C THR A 120 18.24 -5.07 5.15
N ASN A 121 17.58 -5.31 6.28
CA ASN A 121 17.80 -6.51 7.09
C ASN A 121 17.39 -7.78 6.32
N PHE A 122 16.27 -7.74 5.61
CA PHE A 122 15.81 -8.86 4.78
C PHE A 122 16.83 -9.19 3.69
N LEU A 123 17.32 -8.21 2.95
CA LEU A 123 18.32 -8.41 1.89
C LEU A 123 19.63 -8.95 2.44
N ALA A 124 20.07 -8.44 3.60
CA ALA A 124 21.30 -8.94 4.26
C ALA A 124 21.17 -10.39 4.75
N ALA A 125 19.96 -10.82 5.13
CA ALA A 125 19.72 -12.18 5.62
C ALA A 125 19.54 -13.22 4.49
N THR A 126 19.27 -12.77 3.26
CA THR A 126 18.95 -13.65 2.13
C THR A 126 20.12 -13.88 1.17
N ASP A 127 21.30 -13.36 1.45
CA ASP A 127 22.53 -13.50 0.61
C ASP A 127 22.29 -13.13 -0.88
N ILE A 128 21.42 -12.14 -1.15
CA ILE A 128 21.09 -11.64 -2.49
C ILE A 128 21.93 -10.42 -2.82
#